data_2ba99d11f46ec82f81f788f767bfa171
#
_entry.id   2ba99d11f46ec82f81f788f767bfa171
#
_cell.length_a   1.000
_cell.length_b   1.000
_cell.length_c   1.000
_cell.angle_alpha   90.00
_cell.angle_beta   90.00
_cell.angle_gamma   90.00
#
_symmetry.space_group_name_H-M   'P 1'
#
loop_
_entity.id
_entity.type
_entity.pdbx_description
1 polymer ?
#
loop_
_entity_poly.entity_id
_entity_poly.type
_entity_poly.pdbx_seq_one_letter_code
_entity_poly.pdbx_strand_id
1 'polypeptide(L)'
;QGFSVKEGPEIEDDFHNFTALNFPENHPAREMQDTYFISKNPDVLLRTHTSNVQIRLMEQGKPPFRSIMPGRVFRNEAISARAHCFFNQVEGLYVDKDVSFKDLKQTLYHFAKELFGEDTQIRFRPSFFPFTEPSAEIDISCFICK
;
A
#
# COMPACT_ATOMS: atom_id res chain seq x y z
N GLN A 1 -2.45 18.29 6.10
CA GLN A 1 -2.00 17.41 7.16
C GLN A 1 -0.48 17.15 7.16
N GLY A 2 0.30 17.85 6.34
CA GLY A 2 1.75 17.79 6.35
C GLY A 2 2.36 16.51 5.75
N PHE A 3 1.64 15.75 4.95
CA PHE A 3 2.21 14.67 4.17
C PHE A 3 2.87 15.19 2.90
N SER A 4 4.09 14.77 2.63
CA SER A 4 4.76 15.01 1.36
C SER A 4 4.41 13.92 0.34
N VAL A 5 4.29 14.27 -0.93
CA VAL A 5 4.09 13.29 -2.00
C VAL A 5 5.45 12.74 -2.41
N LYS A 6 5.56 11.42 -2.50
CA LYS A 6 6.75 10.70 -2.98
C LYS A 6 6.37 9.74 -4.08
N GLU A 7 7.20 9.67 -5.10
CA GLU A 7 7.04 8.76 -6.22
C GLU A 7 8.24 7.84 -6.33
N GLY A 8 8.05 6.68 -6.95
CA GLY A 8 9.08 5.69 -7.18
C GLY A 8 8.84 4.90 -8.47
N PRO A 9 9.79 4.05 -8.87
CA PRO A 9 9.76 3.33 -10.13
C PRO A 9 8.61 2.31 -10.16
N GLU A 10 8.04 2.10 -11.36
CA GLU A 10 7.06 1.03 -11.62
C GLU A 10 7.74 -0.32 -11.87
N ILE A 11 8.98 -0.30 -12.37
CA ILE A 11 9.82 -1.50 -12.53
C ILE A 11 10.71 -1.60 -11.30
N GLU A 12 10.68 -2.76 -10.65
CA GLU A 12 11.32 -2.95 -9.36
C GLU A 12 12.04 -4.30 -9.27
N ASP A 13 12.96 -4.42 -8.32
CA ASP A 13 13.57 -5.68 -7.95
C ASP A 13 12.78 -6.40 -6.82
N ASP A 14 13.12 -7.66 -6.58
CA ASP A 14 12.50 -8.45 -5.51
C ASP A 14 12.73 -7.82 -4.13
N PHE A 15 13.91 -7.25 -3.89
CA PHE A 15 14.24 -6.69 -2.57
C PHE A 15 13.27 -5.59 -2.17
N HIS A 16 13.08 -4.58 -3.03
CA HIS A 16 12.21 -3.44 -2.74
C HIS A 16 10.72 -3.77 -2.81
N ASN A 17 10.34 -4.76 -3.63
CA ASN A 17 8.93 -5.12 -3.76
C ASN A 17 8.46 -6.14 -2.71
N PHE A 18 9.35 -6.99 -2.18
CA PHE A 18 8.96 -8.06 -1.27
C PHE A 18 9.88 -8.22 -0.05
N THR A 19 11.16 -8.46 -0.26
CA THR A 19 12.07 -8.88 0.82
C THR A 19 12.18 -7.85 1.93
N ALA A 20 12.39 -6.58 1.60
CA ALA A 20 12.49 -5.49 2.57
C ALA A 20 11.17 -5.20 3.30
N LEU A 21 10.05 -5.69 2.79
CA LEU A 21 8.72 -5.58 3.38
C LEU A 21 8.32 -6.81 4.21
N ASN A 22 9.27 -7.73 4.48
CA ASN A 22 9.06 -8.98 5.22
C ASN A 22 8.06 -9.96 4.58
N PHE A 23 7.89 -9.92 3.25
CA PHE A 23 7.18 -10.99 2.57
C PHE A 23 8.00 -12.28 2.63
N PRO A 24 7.45 -13.39 3.15
CA PRO A 24 8.13 -14.68 3.14
C PRO A 24 8.53 -15.12 1.73
N GLU A 25 9.62 -15.89 1.61
CA GLU A 25 10.10 -16.36 0.30
C GLU A 25 9.06 -17.20 -0.45
N ASN A 26 8.27 -17.97 0.28
CA ASN A 26 7.21 -18.83 -0.26
C ASN A 26 5.82 -18.17 -0.25
N HIS A 27 5.73 -16.85 -0.15
CA HIS A 27 4.44 -16.15 -0.17
C HIS A 27 3.83 -16.20 -1.58
N PRO A 28 2.54 -16.54 -1.73
CA PRO A 28 1.88 -16.64 -3.05
C PRO A 28 2.02 -15.39 -3.93
N ALA A 29 2.04 -14.20 -3.33
CA ALA A 29 2.23 -12.95 -4.06
C ALA A 29 3.57 -12.86 -4.83
N ARG A 30 4.57 -13.70 -4.50
CA ARG A 30 5.83 -13.80 -5.23
C ARG A 30 5.76 -14.74 -6.44
N GLU A 31 4.64 -15.40 -6.65
CA GLU A 31 4.46 -16.32 -7.77
C GLU A 31 4.11 -15.59 -9.07
N MET A 32 4.41 -16.20 -10.20
CA MET A 32 4.08 -15.67 -11.53
C MET A 32 2.57 -15.55 -11.77
N GLN A 33 1.74 -16.19 -10.95
CA GLN A 33 0.28 -16.10 -11.04
C GLN A 33 -0.21 -14.72 -10.63
N ASP A 34 0.48 -14.06 -9.67
CA ASP A 34 0.05 -12.78 -9.11
C ASP A 34 0.97 -11.60 -9.51
N THR A 35 2.17 -11.87 -10.02
CA THR A 35 3.19 -10.87 -10.33
C THR A 35 3.65 -10.94 -11.78
N TYR A 36 3.76 -9.78 -12.45
CA TYR A 36 4.38 -9.66 -13.77
C TYR A 36 5.89 -9.52 -13.63
N PHE A 37 6.61 -10.58 -13.97
CA PHE A 37 8.07 -10.56 -14.08
C PHE A 37 8.52 -10.11 -15.45
N ILE A 38 9.47 -9.17 -15.50
CA ILE A 38 10.16 -8.72 -16.70
C ILE A 38 11.36 -9.63 -16.98
N SER A 39 12.08 -10.03 -15.93
CA SER A 39 13.16 -11.00 -15.99
C SER A 39 13.21 -11.85 -14.72
N LYS A 40 13.85 -13.02 -14.83
CA LYS A 40 14.22 -13.90 -13.73
C LYS A 40 15.75 -14.02 -13.70
N ASN A 41 16.35 -14.07 -12.50
CA ASN A 41 17.79 -14.18 -12.27
C ASN A 41 18.62 -13.02 -12.89
N PRO A 42 18.60 -11.79 -12.35
CA PRO A 42 17.87 -11.39 -11.15
C PRO A 42 16.39 -11.15 -11.44
N ASP A 43 15.55 -11.26 -10.40
CA ASP A 43 14.13 -10.99 -10.50
C ASP A 43 13.88 -9.48 -10.65
N VAL A 44 13.35 -9.11 -11.81
CA VAL A 44 12.87 -7.76 -12.12
C VAL A 44 11.39 -7.87 -12.49
N LEU A 45 10.55 -7.03 -11.89
CA LEU A 45 9.11 -7.15 -11.97
C LEU A 45 8.41 -5.79 -12.07
N LEU A 46 7.15 -5.80 -12.44
CA LEU A 46 6.26 -4.65 -12.27
C LEU A 46 5.75 -4.64 -10.83
N ARG A 47 5.89 -3.50 -10.13
CA ARG A 47 5.52 -3.40 -8.72
C ARG A 47 4.05 -3.77 -8.47
N THR A 48 3.81 -4.56 -7.44
CA THR A 48 2.46 -5.03 -7.06
C THR A 48 1.75 -4.11 -6.06
N HIS A 49 2.46 -3.14 -5.52
CA HIS A 49 2.00 -2.11 -4.58
C HIS A 49 2.96 -0.91 -4.62
N THR A 50 2.62 0.18 -3.94
CA THR A 50 3.48 1.37 -3.86
C THR A 50 4.41 1.37 -2.64
N SER A 51 4.44 0.29 -1.85
CA SER A 51 5.29 0.15 -0.65
C SER A 51 6.80 0.14 -0.97
N ASN A 52 7.18 -0.16 -2.22
CA ASN A 52 8.57 -0.03 -2.66
C ASN A 52 9.12 1.38 -2.44
N VAL A 53 8.26 2.40 -2.55
CA VAL A 53 8.64 3.80 -2.30
C VAL A 53 8.95 4.05 -0.83
N GLN A 54 8.27 3.34 0.11
CA GLN A 54 8.58 3.42 1.53
C GLN A 54 10.01 2.95 1.81
N ILE A 55 10.41 1.82 1.23
CA ILE A 55 11.76 1.26 1.39
C ILE A 55 12.80 2.26 0.88
N ARG A 56 12.63 2.77 -0.34
CA ARG A 56 13.53 3.76 -0.94
C ARG A 56 13.61 5.06 -0.13
N LEU A 57 12.50 5.49 0.48
CA LEU A 57 12.48 6.65 1.35
C LEU A 57 13.29 6.41 2.63
N MET A 58 13.17 5.21 3.23
CA MET A 58 13.90 4.84 4.44
C MET A 58 15.40 4.63 4.18
N GLU A 59 15.78 4.17 3.00
CA GLU A 59 17.19 4.07 2.59
C GLU A 59 17.87 5.44 2.42
N GLN A 60 17.11 6.45 2.00
CA GLN A 60 17.61 7.80 1.72
C GLN A 60 17.70 8.70 2.97
N GLY A 61 17.08 8.33 4.07
CA GLY A 61 17.00 9.19 5.22
C GLY A 61 16.69 8.50 6.54
N LYS A 62 16.45 9.32 7.54
CA LYS A 62 16.05 8.89 8.88
C LYS A 62 14.71 9.51 9.27
N PRO A 63 13.93 8.86 10.14
CA PRO A 63 12.70 9.46 10.68
C PRO A 63 12.95 10.86 11.27
N PRO A 64 11.92 11.73 11.27
CA PRO A 64 10.52 11.41 10.99
C PRO A 64 10.20 11.32 9.48
N PHE A 65 9.32 10.37 9.11
CA PHE A 65 8.75 10.28 7.77
C PHE A 65 7.25 10.56 7.82
N ARG A 66 6.76 11.38 6.92
CA ARG A 66 5.33 11.64 6.74
C ARG A 66 5.05 11.87 5.27
N SER A 67 4.69 10.80 4.57
CA SER A 67 4.60 10.79 3.12
C SER A 67 3.43 9.97 2.63
N ILE A 68 2.89 10.36 1.47
CA ILE A 68 1.95 9.57 0.69
C ILE A 68 2.62 9.16 -0.62
N MET A 69 2.35 7.96 -1.06
CA MET A 69 2.94 7.34 -2.25
C MET A 69 1.83 6.93 -3.22
N PRO A 70 1.33 7.86 -4.05
CA PRO A 70 0.40 7.51 -5.11
C PRO A 70 1.13 6.86 -6.28
N GLY A 71 0.48 5.93 -6.96
CA GLY A 71 1.05 5.35 -8.15
C GLY A 71 0.28 4.17 -8.71
N ARG A 72 0.59 3.84 -9.95
CA ARG A 72 0.05 2.68 -10.63
C ARG A 72 0.77 1.42 -10.16
N VAL A 73 0.01 0.35 -9.97
CA VAL A 73 0.48 -0.96 -9.55
C VAL A 73 -0.08 -2.04 -10.46
N PHE A 74 0.57 -3.19 -10.51
CA PHE A 74 0.28 -4.23 -11.50
C PHE A 74 0.11 -5.57 -10.79
N ARG A 75 -0.96 -6.30 -11.14
CA ARG A 75 -1.21 -7.65 -10.65
C ARG A 75 -1.68 -8.53 -11.77
N ASN A 76 -1.13 -9.72 -11.85
CA ASN A 76 -1.49 -10.68 -12.88
C ASN A 76 -2.81 -11.40 -12.52
N GLU A 77 -3.88 -10.62 -12.42
CA GLU A 77 -5.21 -11.10 -12.10
C GLU A 77 -6.07 -11.19 -13.36
N ALA A 78 -7.01 -12.13 -13.38
CA ALA A 78 -8.00 -12.22 -14.44
C ALA A 78 -8.87 -10.96 -14.45
N ILE A 79 -8.98 -10.32 -15.61
CA ILE A 79 -9.79 -9.11 -15.78
C ILE A 79 -11.26 -9.44 -15.57
N SER A 80 -11.93 -8.68 -14.73
CA SER A 80 -13.35 -8.80 -14.43
C SER A 80 -13.98 -7.43 -14.20
N ALA A 81 -15.27 -7.37 -13.90
CA ALA A 81 -15.92 -6.11 -13.53
C ALA A 81 -15.36 -5.49 -12.23
N ARG A 82 -14.61 -6.24 -11.42
CA ARG A 82 -14.09 -5.82 -10.12
C ARG A 82 -12.56 -5.85 -10.02
N ALA A 83 -11.87 -6.44 -10.97
CA ALA A 83 -10.41 -6.59 -10.97
C ALA A 83 -9.83 -6.26 -12.34
N HIS A 84 -8.73 -5.58 -12.36
CA HIS A 84 -7.96 -5.26 -13.56
C HIS A 84 -6.48 -5.57 -13.31
N CYS A 85 -5.74 -5.85 -14.38
CA CYS A 85 -4.31 -6.15 -14.30
C CYS A 85 -3.44 -4.97 -13.85
N PHE A 86 -3.99 -3.77 -13.77
CA PHE A 86 -3.38 -2.61 -13.13
C PHE A 86 -4.45 -1.71 -12.48
N PHE A 87 -4.07 -0.99 -11.43
CA PHE A 87 -4.91 0.02 -10.77
C PHE A 87 -4.03 1.08 -10.10
N ASN A 88 -4.64 2.16 -9.64
CA ASN A 88 -3.92 3.17 -8.87
C ASN A 88 -4.08 2.91 -7.38
N GLN A 89 -2.98 2.98 -6.65
CA GLN A 89 -2.91 2.84 -5.22
C GLN A 89 -2.33 4.11 -4.59
N VAL A 90 -2.79 4.45 -3.40
CA VAL A 90 -2.18 5.48 -2.56
C VAL A 90 -1.86 4.85 -1.22
N GLU A 91 -0.59 4.82 -0.87
CA GLU A 91 -0.14 4.43 0.46
C GLU A 91 0.29 5.63 1.28
N GLY A 92 0.21 5.51 2.60
CA GLY A 92 0.70 6.49 3.55
C GLY A 92 1.72 5.88 4.48
N LEU A 93 2.82 6.59 4.73
CA LEU A 93 3.82 6.24 5.74
C LEU A 93 3.94 7.39 6.75
N TYR A 94 3.73 7.07 8.01
CA TYR A 94 3.98 8.00 9.11
C TYR A 94 4.84 7.32 10.18
N VAL A 95 6.08 7.75 10.30
CA VAL A 95 7.05 7.27 11.28
C VAL A 95 7.56 8.46 12.07
N ASP A 96 7.25 8.50 13.35
CA ASP A 96 7.70 9.54 14.25
C ASP A 96 7.66 9.01 15.70
N LYS A 97 8.16 9.81 16.65
CA LYS A 97 7.98 9.54 18.08
C LYS A 97 6.49 9.66 18.44
N ASP A 98 6.05 8.79 19.33
CA ASP A 98 4.70 8.81 19.92
C ASP A 98 3.54 8.63 18.90
N VAL A 99 3.83 8.18 17.67
CA VAL A 99 2.80 7.79 16.69
C VAL A 99 2.06 6.54 17.18
N SER A 100 0.74 6.58 17.11
CA SER A 100 -0.13 5.56 17.65
C SER A 100 -1.19 5.11 16.64
N PHE A 101 -1.88 4.02 16.95
CA PHE A 101 -3.04 3.56 16.15
C PHE A 101 -4.18 4.60 16.09
N LYS A 102 -4.23 5.53 17.06
CA LYS A 102 -5.16 6.65 17.03
C LYS A 102 -4.86 7.60 15.88
N ASP A 103 -3.58 7.89 15.63
CA ASP A 103 -3.14 8.75 14.53
C ASP A 103 -3.48 8.12 13.16
N LEU A 104 -3.30 6.81 13.02
CA LEU A 104 -3.74 6.07 11.85
C LEU A 104 -5.24 6.23 11.62
N LYS A 105 -6.06 5.99 12.65
CA LYS A 105 -7.52 6.15 12.56
C LYS A 105 -7.92 7.56 12.16
N GLN A 106 -7.36 8.58 12.82
CA GLN A 106 -7.68 9.98 12.52
C GLN A 106 -7.32 10.36 11.09
N THR A 107 -6.17 9.92 10.60
CA THR A 107 -5.73 10.17 9.21
C THR A 107 -6.69 9.53 8.21
N LEU A 108 -7.08 8.27 8.44
CA LEU A 108 -8.01 7.56 7.56
C LEU A 108 -9.45 8.11 7.62
N TYR A 109 -9.92 8.54 8.79
CA TYR A 109 -11.20 9.24 8.91
C TYR A 109 -11.22 10.53 8.10
N HIS A 110 -10.18 11.35 8.23
CA HIS A 110 -10.08 12.58 7.45
C HIS A 110 -10.02 12.28 5.95
N PHE A 111 -9.16 11.36 5.53
CA PHE A 111 -9.04 10.96 4.13
C PHE A 111 -10.38 10.50 3.55
N ALA A 112 -11.09 9.62 4.25
CA ALA A 112 -12.36 9.09 3.76
C ALA A 112 -13.45 10.16 3.65
N LYS A 113 -13.53 11.09 4.61
CA LYS A 113 -14.50 12.19 4.55
C LYS A 113 -14.19 13.19 3.44
N GLU A 114 -12.95 13.56 3.26
CA GLU A 114 -12.53 14.46 2.18
C GLU A 114 -12.77 13.86 0.79
N LEU A 115 -12.59 12.54 0.66
CA LEU A 115 -12.73 11.87 -0.63
C LEU A 115 -14.18 11.49 -0.96
N PHE A 116 -14.96 11.03 0.04
CA PHE A 116 -16.29 10.45 -0.16
C PHE A 116 -17.41 11.29 0.44
N GLY A 117 -17.10 12.38 1.14
CA GLY A 117 -18.07 13.29 1.76
C GLY A 117 -18.25 13.08 3.26
N GLU A 118 -18.73 14.13 3.94
CA GLU A 118 -18.86 14.19 5.40
C GLU A 118 -19.79 13.11 5.99
N ASP A 119 -20.80 12.67 5.24
CA ASP A 119 -21.77 11.65 5.66
C ASP A 119 -21.23 10.22 5.60
N THR A 120 -19.96 10.03 5.16
CA THR A 120 -19.36 8.72 5.02
C THR A 120 -19.26 8.01 6.37
N GLN A 121 -19.87 6.84 6.48
CA GLN A 121 -19.73 5.97 7.65
C GLN A 121 -18.48 5.13 7.51
N ILE A 122 -17.71 5.03 8.59
CA ILE A 122 -16.41 4.38 8.59
C ILE A 122 -16.38 3.34 9.72
N ARG A 123 -15.94 2.13 9.39
CA ARG A 123 -15.77 1.04 10.34
C ARG A 123 -14.35 0.47 10.23
N PHE A 124 -13.66 0.33 11.34
CA PHE A 124 -12.41 -0.41 11.45
C PHE A 124 -12.68 -1.82 11.94
N ARG A 125 -12.11 -2.80 11.25
CA ARG A 125 -12.14 -4.20 11.66
C ARG A 125 -10.71 -4.70 11.92
N PRO A 126 -10.44 -5.35 13.06
CA PRO A 126 -9.17 -6.05 13.24
C PRO A 126 -8.96 -7.05 12.10
N SER A 127 -7.76 -7.10 11.58
CA SER A 127 -7.38 -8.03 10.51
C SER A 127 -5.97 -8.55 10.76
N PHE A 128 -5.63 -9.67 10.15
CA PHE A 128 -4.31 -10.27 10.24
C PHE A 128 -3.62 -10.24 8.87
N PHE A 129 -2.40 -9.73 8.87
CA PHE A 129 -1.48 -9.84 7.74
C PHE A 129 -0.12 -10.31 8.27
N PRO A 130 0.56 -11.27 7.60
CA PRO A 130 1.79 -11.86 8.13
C PRO A 130 2.96 -10.88 8.26
N PHE A 131 2.88 -9.72 7.64
CA PHE A 131 3.94 -8.70 7.56
C PHE A 131 3.60 -7.40 8.30
N THR A 132 2.45 -7.31 8.98
CA THR A 132 2.05 -6.11 9.75
C THR A 132 1.41 -6.49 11.08
N GLU A 133 1.73 -5.74 12.15
CA GLU A 133 1.10 -5.90 13.47
C GLU A 133 1.24 -4.59 14.30
N PRO A 134 0.15 -4.08 14.91
CA PRO A 134 -1.24 -4.51 14.74
C PRO A 134 -1.80 -4.12 13.36
N SER A 135 -2.80 -4.88 12.90
CA SER A 135 -3.41 -4.64 11.59
C SER A 135 -4.92 -4.46 11.68
N ALA A 136 -5.46 -3.63 10.79
CA ALA A 136 -6.88 -3.44 10.65
C ALA A 136 -7.24 -3.14 9.19
N GLU A 137 -8.45 -3.53 8.82
CA GLU A 137 -9.10 -3.11 7.58
C GLU A 137 -10.10 -1.98 7.86
N ILE A 138 -10.28 -1.12 6.87
CA ILE A 138 -11.26 -0.04 6.90
C ILE A 138 -12.37 -0.32 5.90
N ASP A 139 -13.61 -0.28 6.38
CA ASP A 139 -14.79 -0.30 5.53
C ASP A 139 -15.41 1.10 5.49
N ILE A 140 -15.87 1.51 4.34
CA ILE A 140 -16.62 2.75 4.14
C ILE A 140 -18.01 2.46 3.58
N SER A 141 -19.00 3.28 3.95
CA SER A 141 -20.33 3.17 3.36
C SER A 141 -20.29 3.42 1.86
N CYS A 142 -21.05 2.61 1.11
CA CYS A 142 -21.14 2.80 -0.33
C CYS A 142 -21.88 4.10 -0.64
N PHE A 143 -21.31 4.97 -1.43
CA PHE A 143 -21.95 6.22 -1.88
C PHE A 143 -22.79 6.04 -3.15
N ILE A 144 -22.70 4.87 -3.80
CA ILE A 144 -23.45 4.53 -5.03
C ILE A 144 -24.77 3.82 -4.70
N CYS A 145 -24.72 2.81 -3.80
CA CYS A 145 -25.87 1.97 -3.46
C CYS A 145 -26.23 2.19 -1.98
N LYS A 146 -26.72 3.36 -1.67
CA LYS A 146 -27.25 3.72 -0.33
C LYS A 146 -28.39 2.83 0.12
#